data_cfd14364057df69576880f183d367978
#
_entry.id   cfd14364057df69576880f183d367978
#
_cell.length_a   1.000
_cell.length_b   1.000
_cell.length_c   1.000
_cell.angle_alpha   90.00
_cell.angle_beta   90.00
_cell.angle_gamma   90.00
#
_symmetry.space_group_name_H-M   'P 1'
#
loop_
_entity.id
_entity.type
_entity.pdbx_description
1 polymer ?
#
loop_
_entity_poly.entity_id
_entity_poly.type
_entity_poly.pdbx_seq_one_letter_code
_entity_poly.pdbx_strand_id
1 'polypeptide(L)'
;MPKDKIIWCPFDEEWSAFYIRLKECGYTVIRSSLKDNQNFFEYEPDRWDIIVSNPPFSIKDKVLNRLYSFHKPFAVLLPLNSLQGKSRFKYFKQGIQILSFDSRVCYHDQKHMNSVVKVSPFATAYFCKDLLPKDLIIEQLHEYNRPLQSIKERRG
;
A
#
# COMPACT_ATOMS: atom_id res chain seq x y z
N MET A 1 -2.16 -13.28 2.51
CA MET A 1 -1.10 -13.02 3.51
C MET A 1 -1.41 -13.79 4.79
N PRO A 2 -0.39 -14.40 5.44
CA PRO A 2 -0.59 -15.10 6.72
C PRO A 2 -1.00 -14.13 7.83
N LYS A 3 -1.91 -14.56 8.70
CA LYS A 3 -2.49 -13.71 9.78
C LYS A 3 -1.53 -13.46 10.96
N ASP A 4 -0.49 -14.25 11.07
CA ASP A 4 0.55 -14.11 12.10
C ASP A 4 1.58 -13.03 11.77
N LYS A 5 1.52 -12.46 10.56
CA LYS A 5 2.43 -11.42 10.10
C LYS A 5 1.99 -10.02 10.51
N ILE A 6 2.95 -9.21 10.88
CA ILE A 6 2.75 -7.80 11.22
C ILE A 6 2.91 -6.96 9.94
N ILE A 7 1.88 -6.23 9.59
CA ILE A 7 1.89 -5.35 8.41
C ILE A 7 2.24 -3.93 8.85
N TRP A 8 3.22 -3.34 8.19
CA TRP A 8 3.54 -1.93 8.33
C TRP A 8 2.96 -1.14 7.16
N CYS A 9 2.16 -0.13 7.48
CA CYS A 9 1.59 0.83 6.53
C CYS A 9 2.28 2.19 6.72
N PRO A 10 3.45 2.42 6.12
CA PRO A 10 4.05 3.75 6.10
C PRO A 10 3.21 4.69 5.24
N PHE A 11 3.27 5.98 5.49
CA PHE A 11 2.47 7.04 4.86
C PHE A 11 0.98 7.03 5.20
N ASP A 12 0.55 6.19 6.14
CA ASP A 12 -0.86 6.04 6.49
C ASP A 12 -1.21 6.72 7.81
N GLU A 13 -2.39 7.33 7.83
CA GLU A 13 -3.01 7.92 9.01
C GLU A 13 -4.15 7.03 9.53
N GLU A 14 -4.75 7.39 10.67
CA GLU A 14 -5.85 6.60 11.27
C GLU A 14 -7.04 6.42 10.35
N TRP A 15 -7.30 7.37 9.46
CA TRP A 15 -8.39 7.34 8.48
C TRP A 15 -8.03 6.61 7.17
N SER A 16 -6.77 6.24 6.97
CA SER A 16 -6.31 5.61 5.72
C SER A 16 -6.99 4.28 5.46
N ALA A 17 -7.46 4.10 4.24
CA ALA A 17 -8.22 2.92 3.84
C ALA A 17 -7.43 1.62 4.04
N PHE A 18 -6.15 1.58 3.71
CA PHE A 18 -5.29 0.43 3.93
C PHE A 18 -5.26 0.02 5.39
N TYR A 19 -4.97 0.97 6.28
CA TYR A 19 -4.90 0.72 7.72
C TYR A 19 -6.20 0.16 8.26
N ILE A 20 -7.33 0.81 7.93
CA ILE A 20 -8.65 0.40 8.40
C ILE A 20 -9.00 -0.99 7.87
N ARG A 21 -8.89 -1.22 6.57
CA ARG A 21 -9.32 -2.47 5.94
C ARG A 21 -8.49 -3.67 6.37
N LEU A 22 -7.19 -3.50 6.47
CA LEU A 22 -6.32 -4.58 6.96
C LEU A 22 -6.64 -4.96 8.41
N LYS A 23 -6.94 -3.98 9.26
CA LYS A 23 -7.40 -4.26 10.64
C LYS A 23 -8.76 -4.94 10.67
N GLU A 24 -9.71 -4.50 9.86
CA GLU A 24 -11.01 -5.16 9.72
C GLU A 24 -10.88 -6.62 9.25
N CYS A 25 -9.90 -6.90 8.41
CA CYS A 25 -9.56 -8.26 7.98
C CYS A 25 -8.83 -9.10 9.04
N GLY A 26 -8.57 -8.55 10.21
CA GLY A 26 -7.96 -9.27 11.34
C GLY A 26 -6.44 -9.35 11.31
N TYR A 27 -5.77 -8.47 10.55
CA TYR A 27 -4.30 -8.38 10.59
C TYR A 27 -3.82 -7.49 11.75
N THR A 28 -2.63 -7.77 12.24
CA THR A 28 -1.89 -6.83 13.10
C THR A 28 -1.24 -5.79 12.21
N VAL A 29 -1.62 -4.52 12.36
CA VAL A 29 -1.18 -3.42 11.50
C VAL A 29 -0.57 -2.30 12.31
N ILE A 30 0.61 -1.88 11.90
CA ILE A 30 1.30 -0.68 12.40
C ILE A 30 1.23 0.36 11.29
N ARG A 31 0.84 1.58 11.63
CA ARG A 31 0.91 2.72 10.72
C ARG A 31 1.99 3.71 11.15
N SER A 32 2.48 4.49 10.21
CA SER A 32 3.35 5.63 10.49
C SER A 32 3.13 6.74 9.46
N SER A 33 3.35 7.97 9.86
CA SER A 33 3.20 9.13 8.97
C SER A 33 4.10 10.28 9.41
N LEU A 34 4.33 11.24 8.51
CA LEU A 34 5.04 12.47 8.82
C LEU A 34 4.36 13.31 9.91
N LYS A 35 3.03 13.26 10.00
CA LYS A 35 2.28 13.95 11.04
C LYS A 35 2.58 13.42 12.45
N ASP A 36 2.95 12.16 12.54
CA ASP A 36 3.38 11.53 13.80
C ASP A 36 4.90 11.66 14.02
N ASN A 37 5.57 12.50 13.25
CA ASN A 37 7.02 12.66 13.23
C ASN A 37 7.78 11.36 12.92
N GLN A 38 7.20 10.52 12.07
CA GLN A 38 7.70 9.20 11.67
C GLN A 38 7.96 9.18 10.16
N ASN A 39 9.06 9.80 9.75
CA ASN A 39 9.48 9.82 8.35
C ASN A 39 9.88 8.42 7.90
N PHE A 40 9.22 7.90 6.87
CA PHE A 40 9.51 6.57 6.30
C PHE A 40 11.00 6.35 5.96
N PHE A 41 11.72 7.38 5.61
CA PHE A 41 13.14 7.27 5.22
C PHE A 41 14.09 7.18 6.42
N GLU A 42 13.62 7.46 7.63
CA GLU A 42 14.42 7.50 8.86
C GLU A 42 13.84 6.59 9.94
N TYR A 43 12.52 6.47 9.99
CA TYR A 43 11.79 5.67 10.98
C TYR A 43 11.58 4.24 10.50
N GLU A 44 11.66 3.30 11.42
CA GLU A 44 11.29 1.90 11.23
C GLU A 44 10.69 1.37 12.54
N PRO A 45 9.52 0.68 12.51
CA PRO A 45 9.00 0.01 13.70
C PRO A 45 9.94 -1.10 14.17
N ASP A 46 9.96 -1.37 15.48
CA ASP A 46 10.81 -2.42 16.06
C ASP A 46 10.53 -3.82 15.49
N ARG A 47 9.28 -4.10 15.16
CA ARG A 47 8.87 -5.40 14.61
C ARG A 47 7.84 -5.21 13.49
N TRP A 48 8.13 -5.77 12.35
CA TRP A 48 7.23 -5.83 11.20
C TRP A 48 7.73 -6.88 10.20
N ASP A 49 6.83 -7.38 9.38
CA ASP A 49 7.12 -8.47 8.42
C ASP A 49 6.88 -8.05 6.96
N ILE A 50 5.83 -7.27 6.71
CA ILE A 50 5.37 -6.94 5.36
C ILE A 50 5.03 -5.45 5.32
N ILE A 51 5.38 -4.76 4.25
CA ILE A 51 4.88 -3.40 3.97
C ILE A 51 3.72 -3.47 2.98
N VAL A 52 2.62 -2.79 3.31
CA VAL A 52 1.53 -2.50 2.38
C VAL A 52 1.25 -1.01 2.42
N SER A 53 1.33 -0.31 1.29
CA SER A 53 1.18 1.14 1.30
C SER A 53 0.76 1.72 -0.05
N ASN A 54 0.26 2.96 0.02
CA ASN A 54 0.01 3.84 -1.11
C ASN A 54 0.90 5.08 -0.95
N PRO A 55 2.18 5.03 -1.37
CA PRO A 55 3.10 6.14 -1.19
C PRO A 55 2.80 7.31 -2.14
N PRO A 56 3.27 8.52 -1.83
CA PRO A 56 3.26 9.62 -2.79
C PRO A 56 4.04 9.26 -4.07
N PHE A 57 3.41 9.42 -5.24
CA PHE A 57 4.00 8.98 -6.51
C PHE A 57 5.24 9.80 -6.93
N SER A 58 5.31 11.05 -6.50
CA SER A 58 6.44 11.93 -6.80
C SER A 58 7.77 11.45 -6.21
N ILE A 59 7.74 10.65 -5.16
CA ILE A 59 8.92 10.12 -4.46
C ILE A 59 9.09 8.60 -4.62
N LYS A 60 8.43 8.00 -5.61
CA LYS A 60 8.41 6.54 -5.79
C LYS A 60 9.80 5.92 -5.90
N ASP A 61 10.76 6.60 -6.52
CA ASP A 61 12.12 6.06 -6.67
C ASP A 61 12.84 5.96 -5.32
N LYS A 62 12.69 6.95 -4.45
CA LYS A 62 13.21 6.89 -3.07
C LYS A 62 12.52 5.81 -2.25
N VAL A 63 11.20 5.67 -2.42
CA VAL A 63 10.41 4.63 -1.74
C VAL A 63 10.89 3.25 -2.17
N LEU A 64 11.04 3.00 -3.46
CA LEU A 64 11.55 1.72 -3.98
C LEU A 64 12.95 1.42 -3.46
N ASN A 65 13.85 2.40 -3.43
CA ASN A 65 15.18 2.23 -2.86
C ASN A 65 15.11 1.74 -1.40
N ARG A 66 14.27 2.36 -0.59
CA ARG A 66 14.08 1.98 0.81
C ARG A 66 13.46 0.59 0.95
N LEU A 67 12.42 0.29 0.17
CA LEU A 67 11.72 -1.00 0.19
C LEU A 67 12.67 -2.16 -0.14
N TYR A 68 13.46 -2.04 -1.20
CA TYR A 68 14.42 -3.09 -1.58
C TYR A 68 15.54 -3.24 -0.55
N SER A 69 15.92 -2.16 0.14
CA SER A 69 16.95 -2.23 1.18
C SER A 69 16.56 -3.06 2.40
N PHE A 70 15.27 -3.20 2.67
CA PHE A 70 14.79 -4.02 3.79
C PHE A 70 14.87 -5.52 3.55
N HIS A 71 14.95 -5.98 2.31
CA HIS A 71 14.94 -7.40 1.95
C HIS A 71 13.73 -8.17 2.54
N LYS A 72 12.60 -7.51 2.67
CA LYS A 72 11.33 -8.06 3.17
C LYS A 72 10.21 -7.89 2.14
N PRO A 73 9.15 -8.70 2.22
CA PRO A 73 8.02 -8.59 1.31
C PRO A 73 7.32 -7.24 1.39
N PHE A 74 6.84 -6.76 0.25
CA PHE A 74 6.05 -5.55 0.18
C PHE A 74 4.99 -5.60 -0.92
N ALA A 75 3.97 -4.76 -0.79
CA ALA A 75 3.01 -4.40 -1.81
C ALA A 75 2.75 -2.89 -1.77
N VAL A 76 3.09 -2.18 -2.83
CA VAL A 76 2.87 -0.73 -2.93
C VAL A 76 2.11 -0.38 -4.19
N LEU A 77 1.14 0.52 -4.06
CA LEU A 77 0.35 1.00 -5.17
C LEU A 77 1.11 2.09 -5.93
N LEU A 78 1.40 1.85 -7.19
CA LEU A 78 2.13 2.78 -8.05
C LEU A 78 1.47 2.88 -9.43
N PRO A 79 1.70 3.98 -10.18
CA PRO A 79 1.30 4.04 -11.58
C PRO A 79 1.94 2.90 -12.39
N LEU A 80 1.18 2.29 -13.29
CA LEU A 80 1.66 1.17 -14.11
C LEU A 80 2.87 1.52 -14.97
N ASN A 81 2.96 2.76 -15.44
CA ASN A 81 4.11 3.24 -16.20
C ASN A 81 5.43 3.26 -15.38
N SER A 82 5.35 3.06 -14.05
CA SER A 82 6.54 2.91 -13.20
C SER A 82 7.39 1.70 -13.56
N LEU A 83 6.83 0.70 -14.27
CA LEU A 83 7.60 -0.44 -14.80
C LEU A 83 8.70 -0.03 -15.77
N GLN A 84 8.49 1.04 -16.52
CA GLN A 84 9.45 1.55 -17.49
C GLN A 84 10.16 2.79 -16.95
N GLY A 85 11.43 2.66 -16.70
CA GLY A 85 12.27 3.73 -16.21
C GLY A 85 13.69 3.24 -15.94
N LYS A 86 14.67 3.88 -16.56
CA LYS A 86 16.08 3.47 -16.44
C LYS A 86 16.55 3.45 -14.99
N SER A 87 16.13 4.42 -14.18
CA SER A 87 16.50 4.51 -12.76
C SER A 87 15.94 3.36 -11.90
N ARG A 88 14.83 2.74 -12.33
CA ARG A 88 14.16 1.67 -11.59
C ARG A 88 14.58 0.26 -12.00
N PHE A 89 15.25 0.13 -13.12
CA PHE A 89 15.71 -1.19 -13.61
C PHE A 89 16.55 -1.93 -12.57
N LYS A 90 17.42 -1.24 -11.85
CA LYS A 90 18.26 -1.82 -10.79
C LYS A 90 17.47 -2.47 -9.65
N TYR A 91 16.25 -2.00 -9.39
CA TYR A 91 15.33 -2.61 -8.43
C TYR A 91 14.59 -3.79 -9.06
N PHE A 92 13.94 -3.55 -10.18
CA PHE A 92 13.04 -4.54 -10.79
C PHE A 92 13.76 -5.78 -11.32
N LYS A 93 15.03 -5.66 -11.73
CA LYS A 93 15.85 -6.83 -12.08
C LYS A 93 16.07 -7.79 -10.91
N GLN A 94 15.90 -7.34 -9.66
CA GLN A 94 15.99 -8.18 -8.47
C GLN A 94 14.70 -8.95 -8.20
N GLY A 95 13.68 -8.77 -9.01
CA GLY A 95 12.37 -9.37 -8.90
C GLY A 95 11.29 -8.34 -8.58
N ILE A 96 10.19 -8.44 -9.31
CA ILE A 96 8.98 -7.66 -9.11
C ILE A 96 7.78 -8.51 -9.49
N GLN A 97 6.70 -8.37 -8.74
CA GLN A 97 5.43 -9.01 -9.00
C GLN A 97 4.38 -7.92 -9.16
N ILE A 98 3.41 -8.14 -10.03
CA ILE A 98 2.34 -7.17 -10.31
C ILE A 98 0.98 -7.79 -10.01
N LEU A 99 0.20 -7.11 -9.18
CA LEU A 99 -1.23 -7.34 -9.02
C LEU A 99 -1.98 -6.18 -9.65
N SER A 100 -2.61 -6.43 -10.77
CA SER A 100 -3.43 -5.46 -11.49
C SER A 100 -4.92 -5.82 -11.40
N PHE A 101 -5.76 -4.90 -11.83
CA PHE A 101 -7.22 -5.06 -11.83
C PHE A 101 -7.79 -4.81 -13.21
N ASP A 102 -9.03 -5.25 -13.41
CA ASP A 102 -9.80 -5.03 -14.64
C ASP A 102 -10.27 -3.59 -14.84
N SER A 103 -10.14 -2.75 -13.80
CA SER A 103 -10.52 -1.35 -13.81
C SER A 103 -9.61 -0.50 -12.93
N ARG A 104 -9.71 0.83 -13.07
CA ARG A 104 -8.92 1.76 -12.26
C ARG A 104 -9.38 1.79 -10.81
N VAL A 105 -8.42 1.85 -9.90
CA VAL A 105 -8.68 1.99 -8.46
C VAL A 105 -9.25 3.37 -8.17
N CYS A 106 -10.24 3.43 -7.30
CA CYS A 106 -10.81 4.66 -6.76
C CYS A 106 -10.15 5.01 -5.43
N TYR A 107 -10.02 6.29 -5.14
CA TYR A 107 -9.40 6.80 -3.92
C TYR A 107 -10.40 7.54 -3.03
N HIS A 108 -10.14 7.48 -1.72
CA HIS A 108 -10.80 8.32 -0.72
C HIS A 108 -9.82 9.35 -0.19
N ASP A 109 -10.30 10.55 0.11
CA ASP A 109 -9.55 11.54 0.86
C ASP A 109 -10.16 11.76 2.25
N GLN A 110 -9.46 12.53 3.09
CA GLN A 110 -9.89 12.77 4.47
C GLN A 110 -11.27 13.45 4.57
N LYS A 111 -11.61 14.29 3.59
CA LYS A 111 -12.90 15.04 3.57
C LYS A 111 -14.07 14.17 3.12
N HIS A 112 -13.79 13.11 2.37
CA HIS A 112 -14.79 12.27 1.72
C HIS A 112 -14.63 10.79 2.09
N MET A 113 -14.36 10.50 3.35
CA MET A 113 -14.10 9.12 3.83
C MET A 113 -15.23 8.13 3.54
N ASN A 114 -16.47 8.61 3.45
CA ASN A 114 -17.66 7.79 3.23
C ASN A 114 -18.10 7.74 1.75
N SER A 115 -17.37 8.39 0.86
CA SER A 115 -17.66 8.42 -0.58
C SER A 115 -16.40 8.18 -1.40
N VAL A 116 -16.57 7.61 -2.58
CA VAL A 116 -15.50 7.52 -3.58
C VAL A 116 -15.34 8.88 -4.23
N VAL A 117 -14.19 9.51 -4.05
CA VAL A 117 -13.96 10.89 -4.50
C VAL A 117 -13.59 10.94 -5.97
N LYS A 118 -12.69 10.08 -6.40
CA LYS A 118 -12.17 10.07 -7.77
C LYS A 118 -11.74 8.69 -8.23
N VAL A 119 -12.01 8.39 -9.50
CA VAL A 119 -11.23 7.40 -10.24
C VAL A 119 -9.85 7.99 -10.50
N SER A 120 -8.80 7.23 -10.28
CA SER A 120 -7.44 7.69 -10.57
C SER A 120 -7.30 8.12 -12.04
N PRO A 121 -6.66 9.27 -12.34
CA PRO A 121 -6.37 9.67 -13.70
C PRO A 121 -5.35 8.74 -14.40
N PHE A 122 -4.63 7.91 -13.64
CA PHE A 122 -3.66 6.93 -14.17
C PHE A 122 -4.11 5.51 -13.85
N ALA A 123 -3.69 4.58 -14.70
CA ALA A 123 -3.74 3.17 -14.35
C ALA A 123 -2.70 2.89 -13.25
N THR A 124 -3.13 2.24 -12.17
CA THR A 124 -2.28 1.83 -11.06
C THR A 124 -2.35 0.34 -10.84
N ALA A 125 -1.31 -0.21 -10.24
CA ALA A 125 -1.26 -1.60 -9.82
C ALA A 125 -0.46 -1.72 -8.52
N TYR A 126 -0.63 -2.83 -7.82
CA TYR A 126 0.28 -3.17 -6.73
C TYR A 126 1.58 -3.73 -7.30
N PHE A 127 2.67 -3.06 -6.97
CA PHE A 127 4.02 -3.54 -7.19
C PHE A 127 4.44 -4.29 -5.94
N CYS A 128 4.68 -5.58 -6.09
CA CYS A 128 4.93 -6.48 -4.97
C CYS A 128 6.29 -7.16 -5.13
N LYS A 129 6.83 -7.61 -4.02
CA LYS A 129 8.02 -8.46 -4.00
C LYS A 129 7.85 -9.53 -2.94
N ASP A 130 8.15 -10.79 -3.31
CA ASP A 130 8.13 -11.95 -2.44
C ASP A 130 6.80 -12.14 -1.68
N LEU A 131 5.68 -11.76 -2.27
CA LEU A 131 4.37 -11.73 -1.62
C LEU A 131 3.30 -12.50 -2.37
N LEU A 132 3.33 -12.49 -3.70
CA LEU A 132 2.31 -13.12 -4.54
C LEU A 132 2.73 -14.52 -4.97
N PRO A 133 1.77 -15.43 -5.26
CA PRO A 133 2.09 -16.76 -5.75
C PRO A 133 2.60 -16.80 -7.21
N LYS A 134 2.40 -15.71 -7.97
CA LYS A 134 2.83 -15.55 -9.36
C LYS A 134 3.33 -14.12 -9.60
N ASP A 135 4.15 -13.94 -10.63
CA ASP A 135 4.72 -12.64 -10.96
C ASP A 135 3.71 -11.66 -11.57
N LEU A 136 2.69 -12.16 -12.25
CA LEU A 136 1.58 -11.35 -12.75
C LEU A 136 0.24 -11.98 -12.37
N ILE A 137 -0.57 -11.20 -11.66
CA ILE A 137 -1.94 -11.54 -11.32
C ILE A 137 -2.84 -10.40 -11.76
N ILE A 138 -3.94 -10.74 -12.44
CA ILE A 138 -4.99 -9.78 -12.80
C ILE A 138 -6.28 -10.26 -12.14
N GLU A 139 -6.89 -9.40 -11.34
CA GLU A 139 -8.09 -9.70 -10.57
C GLU A 139 -9.23 -8.74 -10.94
N GLN A 140 -10.45 -9.17 -10.74
CA GLN A 140 -11.60 -8.30 -10.84
C GLN A 140 -11.64 -7.38 -9.61
N LEU A 141 -11.76 -6.07 -9.85
CA LEU A 141 -11.93 -5.11 -8.77
C LEU A 141 -13.38 -5.13 -8.28
N HIS A 142 -13.57 -5.52 -7.05
CA HIS A 142 -14.87 -5.45 -6.37
C HIS A 142 -14.97 -4.15 -5.58
N GLU A 143 -15.97 -3.32 -5.90
CA GLU A 143 -16.25 -2.13 -5.11
C GLU A 143 -16.66 -2.52 -3.68
N TYR A 144 -16.04 -1.87 -2.73
CA TYR A 144 -16.38 -2.06 -1.33
C TYR A 144 -17.43 -1.02 -0.91
N ASN A 145 -18.69 -1.44 -0.91
CA ASN A 145 -19.85 -0.57 -0.67
C ASN A 145 -20.08 -0.17 0.80
N ARG A 146 -19.19 -0.55 1.73
CA ARG A 146 -19.29 -0.09 3.11
C ARG A 146 -18.54 1.23 3.30
N PRO A 147 -19.16 2.23 3.97
CA PRO A 147 -18.43 3.41 4.41
C PRO A 147 -17.21 3.02 5.26
N LEU A 148 -16.13 3.78 5.14
CA LEU A 148 -14.98 3.64 6.03
C LEU A 148 -15.36 4.18 7.40
N GLN A 149 -15.82 3.31 8.31
CA GLN A 149 -16.10 3.69 9.69
C GLN A 149 -14.81 3.73 10.50
N SER A 150 -14.68 4.73 11.36
CA SER A 150 -13.54 4.77 12.28
C SER A 150 -13.61 3.58 13.26
N ILE A 151 -12.44 3.04 13.59
CA ILE A 151 -12.33 1.93 14.55
C ILE A 151 -12.85 2.33 15.93
N LYS A 152 -12.90 3.64 16.21
CA LYS A 152 -13.44 4.16 17.49
C LYS A 152 -14.93 3.94 17.65
N GLU A 153 -15.71 3.92 16.59
CA GLU A 153 -17.17 3.74 16.65
C GLU A 153 -17.58 2.29 16.98
N ARG A 154 -16.67 1.33 16.84
CA ARG A 154 -16.96 -0.10 17.12
C ARG A 154 -16.62 -0.54 18.53
N ARG A 155 -16.08 0.36 19.39
CA ARG A 155 -15.77 0.10 20.80
C ARG A 155 -16.83 0.62 21.77
N GLY A 156 -17.95 1.09 21.21
CA GLY A 156 -19.13 1.46 22.00
C GLY A 156 -20.04 0.28 22.24
#